data_e4f1eb9400c72cbe4e6b051285762be0
#
_entry.id   e4f1eb9400c72cbe4e6b051285762be0
#
_cell.length_a   1.000
_cell.length_b   1.000
_cell.length_c   1.000
_cell.angle_alpha   90.00
_cell.angle_beta   90.00
_cell.angle_gamma   90.00
#
_symmetry.space_group_name_H-M   'P 1'
#
loop_
_entity.id
_entity.type
_entity.pdbx_description
1 polymer ?
#
loop_
_entity_poly.entity_id
_entity_poly.type
_entity_poly.pdbx_seq_one_letter_code
_entity_poly.pdbx_strand_id
1 'polypeptide(L)'
;MSNKCNVIKDILPLYVEDMVSADTREFVSEHLEHCAECHAEFERMQKSTEFVTDIDTNIVPLKRIKKDLFIRRLQTIFFTAVLACAIVMVAFGILTAPEFFPYSDDLLNVVDSPNGDIIITFEDKVTGYSCTKEFHDKTGTEVYRVNAWTTTWDLYLSNRGNQNMVIPSDSTTKIQIFFTQNNGSEDVLIYGSDDNAQQGVITLPRQILLPYFILVFLALVILAVLRFLLKNMQKIIVWIDRAILFPISYMAAQLCTKGINFTTYSSQRDFCIIAMVAILFYLAMLTGKSLFQAKKAGVSTERFKEQP
;
A
#
# COMPACT_ATOMS: atom_id res chain seq x y z
N MET A 1 -14.64 -75.69 -25.78
CA MET A 1 -13.53 -74.86 -25.18
C MET A 1 -12.99 -75.67 -24.01
N SER A 2 -11.69 -75.92 -23.99
CA SER A 2 -11.06 -76.66 -22.90
C SER A 2 -10.97 -75.77 -21.66
N ASN A 3 -11.25 -76.35 -20.45
CA ASN A 3 -11.09 -75.61 -19.20
C ASN A 3 -9.71 -74.95 -19.05
N LYS A 4 -8.69 -75.45 -19.73
CA LYS A 4 -7.32 -74.89 -19.74
C LYS A 4 -7.26 -73.51 -20.41
N CYS A 5 -8.04 -73.25 -21.52
CA CYS A 5 -7.99 -71.96 -22.19
C CYS A 5 -8.56 -70.81 -21.31
N ASN A 6 -9.57 -71.11 -20.50
CA ASN A 6 -10.15 -70.09 -19.61
C ASN A 6 -9.12 -69.69 -18.52
N VAL A 7 -8.40 -70.63 -17.94
CA VAL A 7 -7.38 -70.39 -16.95
C VAL A 7 -6.22 -69.59 -17.56
N ILE A 8 -5.80 -69.90 -18.79
CA ILE A 8 -4.77 -69.14 -19.49
C ILE A 8 -5.22 -67.71 -19.77
N LYS A 9 -6.46 -67.48 -20.22
CA LYS A 9 -7.02 -66.13 -20.48
C LYS A 9 -7.04 -65.29 -19.22
N ASP A 10 -7.31 -65.86 -18.04
CA ASP A 10 -7.30 -65.14 -16.76
C ASP A 10 -5.90 -64.75 -16.31
N ILE A 11 -4.89 -65.55 -16.67
CA ILE A 11 -3.50 -65.26 -16.29
C ILE A 11 -2.76 -64.38 -17.32
N LEU A 12 -3.27 -64.30 -18.56
CA LEU A 12 -2.62 -63.64 -19.69
C LEU A 12 -2.25 -62.19 -19.42
N PRO A 13 -3.10 -61.34 -18.73
CA PRO A 13 -2.72 -59.99 -18.38
C PRO A 13 -1.46 -59.92 -17.51
N LEU A 14 -1.35 -60.79 -16.50
CA LEU A 14 -0.18 -60.84 -15.61
C LEU A 14 1.06 -61.39 -16.32
N TYR A 15 0.86 -62.29 -17.30
CA TYR A 15 1.91 -62.80 -18.14
C TYR A 15 2.54 -61.73 -19.05
N VAL A 16 1.69 -60.87 -19.64
CA VAL A 16 2.13 -59.76 -20.50
C VAL A 16 2.89 -58.72 -19.70
N GLU A 17 2.53 -58.48 -18.42
CA GLU A 17 3.20 -57.55 -17.50
C GLU A 17 4.45 -58.16 -16.80
N ASP A 18 4.82 -59.36 -17.14
CA ASP A 18 5.95 -60.11 -16.55
C ASP A 18 5.83 -60.33 -15.02
N MET A 19 4.58 -60.43 -14.52
CA MET A 19 4.27 -60.56 -13.10
C MET A 19 3.92 -61.99 -12.67
N VAL A 20 4.30 -63.01 -13.43
CA VAL A 20 4.05 -64.42 -13.13
C VAL A 20 5.31 -65.14 -12.66
N SER A 21 5.16 -66.25 -11.87
CA SER A 21 6.28 -67.10 -11.45
C SER A 21 6.88 -67.86 -12.64
N ALA A 22 8.12 -68.39 -12.48
CA ALA A 22 8.81 -69.13 -13.52
C ALA A 22 8.03 -70.36 -14.00
N ASP A 23 7.45 -71.13 -13.09
CA ASP A 23 6.64 -72.30 -13.39
C ASP A 23 5.34 -71.96 -14.16
N THR A 24 4.71 -70.83 -13.77
CA THR A 24 3.48 -70.32 -14.48
C THR A 24 3.85 -69.82 -15.87
N ARG A 25 4.99 -69.23 -16.04
CA ARG A 25 5.51 -68.74 -17.32
C ARG A 25 5.72 -69.89 -18.29
N GLU A 26 6.35 -70.97 -17.83
CA GLU A 26 6.54 -72.19 -18.65
C GLU A 26 5.21 -72.80 -19.05
N PHE A 27 4.25 -72.91 -18.12
CA PHE A 27 2.93 -73.46 -18.38
C PHE A 27 2.13 -72.61 -19.40
N VAL A 28 2.19 -71.29 -19.31
CA VAL A 28 1.52 -70.39 -20.25
C VAL A 28 2.17 -70.42 -21.62
N SER A 29 3.51 -70.41 -21.69
CA SER A 29 4.23 -70.43 -22.97
C SER A 29 3.98 -71.73 -23.74
N GLU A 30 3.99 -72.91 -23.07
CA GLU A 30 3.66 -74.20 -23.71
C GLU A 30 2.24 -74.22 -24.30
N HIS A 31 1.27 -73.59 -23.57
CA HIS A 31 -0.10 -73.51 -24.09
C HIS A 31 -0.22 -72.56 -25.29
N LEU A 32 0.51 -71.43 -25.26
CA LEU A 32 0.47 -70.46 -26.37
C LEU A 32 1.06 -71.03 -27.66
N GLU A 33 2.01 -71.93 -27.59
CA GLU A 33 2.55 -72.62 -28.76
C GLU A 33 1.56 -73.56 -29.44
N HIS A 34 0.58 -74.09 -28.67
CA HIS A 34 -0.34 -75.11 -29.16
C HIS A 34 -1.78 -74.60 -29.33
N CYS A 35 -2.10 -73.37 -28.94
CA CYS A 35 -3.43 -72.79 -29.00
C CYS A 35 -3.46 -71.44 -29.75
N ALA A 36 -3.87 -71.44 -30.99
CA ALA A 36 -3.92 -70.24 -31.83
C ALA A 36 -4.86 -69.13 -31.30
N GLU A 37 -5.96 -69.48 -30.59
CA GLU A 37 -6.88 -68.53 -30.01
C GLU A 37 -6.25 -67.75 -28.85
N CYS A 38 -5.57 -68.45 -27.95
CA CYS A 38 -4.91 -67.81 -26.84
C CYS A 38 -3.69 -66.98 -27.29
N HIS A 39 -2.97 -67.44 -28.33
CA HIS A 39 -1.87 -66.69 -28.93
C HIS A 39 -2.35 -65.37 -29.59
N ALA A 40 -3.45 -65.39 -30.30
CA ALA A 40 -4.04 -64.17 -30.88
C ALA A 40 -4.45 -63.15 -29.80
N GLU A 41 -4.98 -63.64 -28.68
CA GLU A 41 -5.33 -62.78 -27.54
C GLU A 41 -4.09 -62.16 -26.85
N PHE A 42 -3.01 -62.95 -26.69
CA PHE A 42 -1.73 -62.49 -26.21
C PHE A 42 -1.15 -61.38 -27.09
N GLU A 43 -1.07 -61.58 -28.43
CA GLU A 43 -0.60 -60.51 -29.34
C GLU A 43 -1.44 -59.23 -29.26
N ARG A 44 -2.79 -59.37 -29.09
CA ARG A 44 -3.65 -58.23 -28.95
C ARG A 44 -3.36 -57.43 -27.68
N MET A 45 -3.12 -58.11 -26.55
CA MET A 45 -2.77 -57.51 -25.31
C MET A 45 -1.39 -56.85 -25.36
N GLN A 46 -0.40 -57.50 -25.96
CA GLN A 46 0.95 -56.98 -26.11
C GLN A 46 0.96 -55.66 -26.96
N LYS A 47 0.20 -55.62 -28.07
CA LYS A 47 0.04 -54.41 -28.88
C LYS A 47 -0.65 -53.27 -28.12
N SER A 48 -1.60 -53.57 -27.22
CA SER A 48 -2.25 -52.56 -26.41
C SER A 48 -1.34 -51.96 -25.32
N THR A 49 -0.36 -52.73 -24.87
CA THR A 49 0.62 -52.32 -23.85
C THR A 49 1.71 -51.41 -24.45
N GLU A 50 2.10 -51.59 -25.70
CA GLU A 50 3.01 -50.69 -26.42
C GLU A 50 2.43 -49.29 -26.63
N PHE A 51 1.12 -49.13 -26.68
CA PHE A 51 0.47 -47.81 -26.82
C PHE A 51 0.49 -46.98 -25.53
N VAL A 52 0.82 -47.56 -24.36
CA VAL A 52 0.79 -46.87 -23.07
C VAL A 52 2.18 -46.36 -22.64
N THR A 53 3.25 -46.72 -23.33
CA THR A 53 4.62 -46.34 -22.96
C THR A 53 5.06 -44.94 -23.42
N ASP A 54 4.22 -44.22 -24.19
CA ASP A 54 4.48 -42.80 -24.52
C ASP A 54 3.63 -41.85 -23.69
N ILE A 55 3.56 -42.10 -22.37
CA ILE A 55 3.18 -41.02 -21.44
C ILE A 55 4.36 -40.06 -21.44
N ASP A 56 4.25 -39.02 -22.25
CA ASP A 56 5.13 -37.85 -22.22
C ASP A 56 5.13 -37.31 -20.77
N THR A 57 6.02 -37.85 -19.93
CA THR A 57 6.29 -37.38 -18.58
C THR A 57 7.01 -36.05 -18.65
N ASN A 58 6.43 -35.14 -19.44
CA ASN A 58 6.90 -33.78 -19.58
C ASN A 58 6.60 -33.05 -18.27
N ILE A 59 7.58 -33.02 -17.36
CA ILE A 59 7.53 -32.35 -16.06
C ILE A 59 7.34 -30.82 -16.23
N VAL A 60 7.44 -30.30 -17.47
CA VAL A 60 7.31 -28.87 -17.81
C VAL A 60 5.97 -28.27 -17.35
N PRO A 61 4.79 -28.93 -17.51
CA PRO A 61 3.51 -28.37 -17.04
C PRO A 61 3.47 -28.22 -15.52
N LEU A 62 3.96 -29.19 -14.77
CA LEU A 62 4.00 -29.16 -13.30
C LEU A 62 4.91 -28.05 -12.75
N LYS A 63 6.07 -27.84 -13.36
CA LYS A 63 6.99 -26.74 -13.00
C LYS A 63 6.35 -25.39 -13.27
N ARG A 64 5.61 -25.25 -14.37
CA ARG A 64 4.89 -24.01 -14.72
C ARG A 64 3.78 -23.72 -13.71
N ILE A 65 2.96 -24.70 -13.36
CA ILE A 65 1.90 -24.59 -12.36
C ILE A 65 2.47 -24.20 -10.99
N LYS A 66 3.57 -24.86 -10.55
CA LYS A 66 4.24 -24.52 -9.28
C LYS A 66 4.75 -23.10 -9.27
N LYS A 67 5.34 -22.62 -10.38
CA LYS A 67 5.79 -21.23 -10.52
C LYS A 67 4.64 -20.25 -10.47
N ASP A 68 3.53 -20.52 -11.16
CA ASP A 68 2.35 -19.64 -11.16
C ASP A 68 1.70 -19.58 -9.77
N LEU A 69 1.60 -20.68 -9.06
CA LEU A 69 1.11 -20.71 -7.68
C LEU A 69 2.02 -19.92 -6.73
N PHE A 70 3.35 -20.07 -6.89
CA PHE A 70 4.32 -19.30 -6.10
C PHE A 70 4.20 -17.81 -6.34
N ILE A 71 4.10 -17.38 -7.61
CA ILE A 71 3.94 -15.96 -7.97
C ILE A 71 2.62 -15.41 -7.40
N ARG A 72 1.50 -16.14 -7.51
CA ARG A 72 0.22 -15.74 -6.92
C ARG A 72 0.31 -15.59 -5.40
N ARG A 73 0.95 -16.54 -4.72
CA ARG A 73 1.17 -16.46 -3.26
C ARG A 73 2.00 -15.24 -2.89
N LEU A 74 3.07 -14.96 -3.63
CA LEU A 74 3.92 -13.79 -3.43
C LEU A 74 3.15 -12.48 -3.65
N GLN A 75 2.33 -12.41 -4.70
CA GLN A 75 1.46 -11.25 -4.98
C GLN A 75 0.44 -11.02 -3.86
N THR A 76 -0.15 -12.09 -3.29
CA THR A 76 -1.08 -11.96 -2.18
C THR A 76 -0.38 -11.44 -0.92
N ILE A 77 0.80 -11.97 -0.59
CA ILE A 77 1.61 -11.50 0.55
C ILE A 77 1.98 -10.03 0.35
N PHE A 78 2.43 -9.65 -0.84
CA PHE A 78 2.77 -8.27 -1.15
C PHE A 78 1.55 -7.34 -1.03
N PHE A 79 0.40 -7.74 -1.57
CA PHE A 79 -0.85 -6.97 -1.47
C PHE A 79 -1.27 -6.74 -0.01
N THR A 80 -1.26 -7.80 0.81
CA THR A 80 -1.62 -7.68 2.24
C THR A 80 -0.63 -6.83 3.02
N ALA A 81 0.67 -6.94 2.73
CA ALA A 81 1.70 -6.12 3.35
C ALA A 81 1.54 -4.63 2.99
N VAL A 82 1.32 -4.31 1.70
CA VAL A 82 1.09 -2.92 1.25
C VAL A 82 -0.18 -2.35 1.88
N LEU A 83 -1.25 -3.14 1.97
CA LEU A 83 -2.50 -2.70 2.60
C LEU A 83 -2.32 -2.44 4.10
N ALA A 84 -1.60 -3.32 4.81
CA ALA A 84 -1.27 -3.12 6.22
C ALA A 84 -0.43 -1.85 6.42
N CYS A 85 0.60 -1.64 5.59
CA CYS A 85 1.40 -0.41 5.62
C CYS A 85 0.55 0.84 5.36
N ALA A 86 -0.41 0.79 4.43
CA ALA A 86 -1.30 1.91 4.14
C ALA A 86 -2.17 2.26 5.36
N ILE A 87 -2.74 1.25 6.04
CA ILE A 87 -3.53 1.45 7.27
C ILE A 87 -2.67 2.09 8.37
N VAL A 88 -1.45 1.57 8.57
CA VAL A 88 -0.50 2.11 9.56
C VAL A 88 -0.13 3.56 9.23
N MET A 89 0.12 3.87 7.96
CA MET A 89 0.45 5.25 7.53
C MET A 89 -0.72 6.22 7.70
N VAL A 90 -1.95 5.80 7.44
CA VAL A 90 -3.15 6.62 7.71
C VAL A 90 -3.28 6.86 9.21
N ALA A 91 -3.18 5.82 10.04
CA ALA A 91 -3.23 5.94 11.49
C ALA A 91 -2.13 6.87 12.02
N PHE A 92 -0.89 6.71 11.53
CA PHE A 92 0.23 7.59 11.86
C PHE A 92 -0.06 9.05 11.46
N GLY A 93 -0.62 9.27 10.26
CA GLY A 93 -0.99 10.59 9.79
C GLY A 93 -2.02 11.28 10.69
N ILE A 94 -3.01 10.53 11.19
CA ILE A 94 -4.04 11.04 12.11
C ILE A 94 -3.43 11.30 13.50
N LEU A 95 -2.70 10.33 14.06
CA LEU A 95 -2.13 10.42 15.41
C LEU A 95 -1.06 11.52 15.55
N THR A 96 -0.32 11.82 14.49
CA THR A 96 0.69 12.87 14.48
C THR A 96 0.17 14.23 13.98
N ALA A 97 -1.14 14.38 13.75
CA ALA A 97 -1.72 15.66 13.36
C ALA A 97 -1.55 16.69 14.50
N PRO A 98 -0.98 17.87 14.23
CA PRO A 98 -0.83 18.88 15.26
C PRO A 98 -2.19 19.52 15.58
N GLU A 99 -2.52 19.54 16.85
CA GLU A 99 -3.58 20.35 17.44
C GLU A 99 -2.96 21.61 18.05
N PHE A 100 -3.24 22.76 17.47
CA PHE A 100 -2.70 24.03 17.92
C PHE A 100 -3.48 24.56 19.11
N PHE A 101 -2.77 25.06 20.12
CA PHE A 101 -3.37 25.69 21.27
C PHE A 101 -3.73 27.16 20.97
N PRO A 102 -4.93 27.63 21.40
CA PRO A 102 -5.18 29.04 21.51
C PRO A 102 -4.33 29.62 22.65
N TYR A 103 -4.02 30.92 22.60
CA TYR A 103 -3.32 31.58 23.68
C TYR A 103 -4.13 31.54 24.98
N SER A 104 -3.44 31.22 26.07
CA SER A 104 -3.91 31.41 27.45
C SER A 104 -2.72 31.72 28.35
N ASP A 105 -2.95 32.47 29.40
CA ASP A 105 -1.88 32.93 30.31
C ASP A 105 -1.13 31.76 30.97
N ASP A 106 -1.81 30.60 31.12
CA ASP A 106 -1.21 29.39 31.69
C ASP A 106 -0.42 28.57 30.66
N LEU A 107 -0.51 28.88 29.36
CA LEU A 107 0.07 28.07 28.30
C LEU A 107 1.59 28.20 28.22
N LEU A 108 2.09 29.40 28.49
CA LEU A 108 3.51 29.73 28.40
C LEU A 108 3.88 30.81 29.41
N ASN A 109 5.15 30.77 29.85
CA ASN A 109 5.73 31.78 30.69
C ASN A 109 6.98 32.34 30.00
N VAL A 110 7.09 33.67 29.97
CA VAL A 110 8.22 34.39 29.35
C VAL A 110 9.05 35.05 30.47
N VAL A 111 10.34 34.74 30.51
CA VAL A 111 11.23 35.24 31.54
C VAL A 111 12.52 35.75 30.87
N ASP A 112 12.97 36.92 31.32
CA ASP A 112 14.28 37.46 30.93
C ASP A 112 15.38 36.76 31.70
N SER A 113 16.38 36.22 30.98
CA SER A 113 17.59 35.66 31.58
C SER A 113 18.52 36.77 32.01
N PRO A 114 19.36 36.54 33.08
CA PRO A 114 20.40 37.48 33.47
C PRO A 114 21.42 37.82 32.35
N ASN A 115 21.52 36.96 31.35
CA ASN A 115 22.38 37.15 30.18
C ASN A 115 21.76 38.01 29.08
N GLY A 116 20.49 38.45 29.24
CA GLY A 116 19.74 39.21 28.26
C GLY A 116 18.91 38.35 27.30
N ASP A 117 19.06 37.04 27.34
CA ASP A 117 18.24 36.12 26.50
C ASP A 117 16.81 36.03 27.03
N ILE A 118 15.84 35.81 26.11
CA ILE A 118 14.45 35.62 26.46
C ILE A 118 14.15 34.12 26.47
N ILE A 119 13.69 33.61 27.62
CA ILE A 119 13.34 32.20 27.80
C ILE A 119 11.82 32.08 27.83
N ILE A 120 11.28 31.27 26.90
CA ILE A 120 9.88 30.90 26.85
C ILE A 120 9.73 29.44 27.31
N THR A 121 9.02 29.24 28.41
CA THR A 121 8.73 27.92 28.95
C THR A 121 7.27 27.60 28.68
N PHE A 122 7.00 26.45 28.08
CA PHE A 122 5.65 25.99 27.76
C PHE A 122 5.13 25.05 28.84
N GLU A 123 3.81 24.99 29.01
CA GLU A 123 3.14 24.03 29.87
C GLU A 123 3.36 22.59 29.39
N ASP A 124 3.33 21.60 30.28
CA ASP A 124 3.60 20.18 30.01
C ASP A 124 2.72 19.57 28.93
N LYS A 125 1.53 20.12 28.70
CA LYS A 125 0.63 19.69 27.61
C LYS A 125 1.11 20.05 26.21
N VAL A 126 2.06 21.01 26.09
CA VAL A 126 2.66 21.41 24.82
C VAL A 126 3.77 20.43 24.46
N THR A 127 3.58 19.69 23.35
CA THR A 127 4.54 18.68 22.89
C THR A 127 5.40 19.16 21.73
N GLY A 128 5.05 20.29 21.13
CA GLY A 128 5.82 20.91 20.07
C GLY A 128 5.55 22.40 19.92
N TYR A 129 6.53 23.10 19.42
CA TYR A 129 6.41 24.53 19.10
C TYR A 129 7.15 24.86 17.81
N SER A 130 6.83 25.99 17.19
CA SER A 130 7.66 26.59 16.13
C SER A 130 7.85 28.08 16.37
N CYS A 131 8.99 28.57 15.94
CA CYS A 131 9.36 29.97 16.00
C CYS A 131 9.81 30.41 14.62
N THR A 132 9.22 31.48 14.09
CA THR A 132 9.66 32.12 12.85
C THR A 132 10.11 33.53 13.18
N LYS A 133 11.33 33.88 12.70
CA LYS A 133 11.90 35.22 12.86
C LYS A 133 11.63 36.03 11.59
N GLU A 134 11.05 37.19 11.76
CA GLU A 134 10.86 38.20 10.72
C GLU A 134 11.60 39.46 11.10
N PHE A 135 12.33 40.06 10.18
CA PHE A 135 13.04 41.33 10.43
C PHE A 135 12.30 42.47 9.77
N HIS A 136 11.95 43.49 10.56
CA HIS A 136 11.27 44.69 10.07
C HIS A 136 12.31 45.80 9.80
N ASP A 137 12.68 45.92 8.52
CA ASP A 137 13.78 46.81 8.06
C ASP A 137 13.51 48.31 8.36
N LYS A 138 12.24 48.69 8.40
CA LYS A 138 11.84 50.11 8.65
C LYS A 138 12.00 50.57 10.10
N THR A 139 11.94 49.67 11.05
CA THR A 139 11.93 49.98 12.50
C THR A 139 13.10 49.41 13.25
N GLY A 140 13.94 48.58 12.62
CA GLY A 140 15.03 47.84 13.26
C GLY A 140 14.53 46.85 14.33
N THR A 141 13.25 46.44 14.26
CA THR A 141 12.62 45.56 15.25
C THR A 141 12.65 44.12 14.73
N GLU A 142 13.09 43.18 15.54
CA GLU A 142 12.99 41.77 15.29
C GLU A 142 11.65 41.25 15.82
N VAL A 143 10.87 40.65 14.94
CA VAL A 143 9.56 40.09 15.27
C VAL A 143 9.67 38.56 15.24
N TYR A 144 9.35 37.93 16.36
CA TYR A 144 9.27 36.50 16.49
C TYR A 144 7.81 36.05 16.57
N ARG A 145 7.43 35.10 15.75
CA ARG A 145 6.11 34.47 15.80
C ARG A 145 6.23 33.06 16.32
N VAL A 146 5.59 32.79 17.43
CA VAL A 146 5.62 31.53 18.15
C VAL A 146 4.25 30.88 18.09
N ASN A 147 4.20 29.61 17.82
CA ASN A 147 2.99 28.81 18.00
C ASN A 147 3.31 27.54 18.76
N ALA A 148 2.32 26.96 19.40
CA ALA A 148 2.44 25.76 20.20
C ALA A 148 1.34 24.77 19.82
N TRP A 149 1.69 23.49 19.80
CA TRP A 149 0.74 22.43 19.50
C TRP A 149 1.04 21.16 20.32
N THR A 150 0.07 20.27 20.30
CA THR A 150 0.23 18.89 20.76
C THR A 150 -0.11 17.93 19.64
N THR A 151 0.31 16.67 19.79
CA THR A 151 -0.15 15.58 18.93
C THR A 151 -0.65 14.43 19.81
N THR A 152 -1.65 13.70 19.34
CA THR A 152 -2.14 12.50 20.03
C THR A 152 -1.00 11.49 20.25
N TRP A 153 -0.08 11.39 19.29
CA TRP A 153 1.10 10.53 19.40
C TRP A 153 2.00 10.92 20.57
N ASP A 154 2.34 12.20 20.69
CA ASP A 154 3.24 12.68 21.73
C ASP A 154 2.61 12.60 23.12
N LEU A 155 1.31 12.86 23.24
CA LEU A 155 0.59 12.76 24.51
C LEU A 155 0.56 11.34 25.07
N TYR A 156 0.31 10.34 24.23
CA TYR A 156 0.06 8.96 24.69
C TYR A 156 1.24 8.01 24.53
N LEU A 157 2.13 8.24 23.57
CA LEU A 157 3.21 7.32 23.21
C LEU A 157 4.59 7.86 23.49
N SER A 158 4.84 9.17 23.36
CA SER A 158 6.18 9.75 23.47
C SER A 158 6.41 10.47 24.80
N ASN A 159 5.33 10.85 25.51
CA ASN A 159 5.35 11.58 26.77
C ASN A 159 6.32 12.79 26.76
N ARG A 160 6.33 13.54 25.66
CA ARG A 160 7.13 14.75 25.51
C ARG A 160 6.37 15.89 26.16
N GLY A 161 6.91 16.44 27.21
CA GLY A 161 6.45 17.66 27.88
C GLY A 161 7.61 18.59 28.17
N ASN A 162 7.36 19.72 28.84
CA ASN A 162 8.36 20.69 29.29
C ASN A 162 9.28 21.21 28.17
N GLN A 163 8.69 21.81 27.16
CA GLN A 163 9.43 22.42 26.06
C GLN A 163 9.89 23.83 26.47
N ASN A 164 11.19 24.14 26.27
CA ASN A 164 11.74 25.46 26.50
C ASN A 164 12.36 26.00 25.22
N MET A 165 12.15 27.28 24.96
CA MET A 165 12.76 27.98 23.84
C MET A 165 13.57 29.16 24.36
N VAL A 166 14.76 29.35 23.80
CA VAL A 166 15.63 30.49 24.12
C VAL A 166 15.76 31.35 22.86
N ILE A 167 15.42 32.61 22.98
CA ILE A 167 15.62 33.63 21.94
C ILE A 167 16.81 34.50 22.35
N PRO A 168 17.95 34.46 21.64
CA PRO A 168 19.08 35.30 21.92
C PRO A 168 18.71 36.78 21.66
N SER A 169 18.99 37.65 22.59
CA SER A 169 18.74 39.07 22.48
C SER A 169 20.04 39.86 22.52
N ASP A 170 20.30 40.61 21.47
CA ASP A 170 21.34 41.63 21.49
C ASP A 170 20.78 42.95 22.06
N SER A 171 21.48 43.57 22.99
CA SER A 171 21.04 44.78 23.72
C SER A 171 20.70 45.99 22.82
N THR A 172 20.94 45.88 21.51
CA THR A 172 20.77 46.96 20.54
C THR A 172 19.50 46.87 19.71
N THR A 173 18.83 45.67 19.67
CA THR A 173 17.65 45.43 18.83
C THR A 173 16.40 45.33 19.68
N LYS A 174 15.32 45.99 19.25
CA LYS A 174 13.99 45.79 19.85
C LYS A 174 13.44 44.46 19.43
N ILE A 175 13.01 43.63 20.38
CA ILE A 175 12.40 42.34 20.13
C ILE A 175 10.92 42.42 20.47
N GLN A 176 10.09 41.91 19.57
CA GLN A 176 8.66 41.66 19.78
C GLN A 176 8.37 40.19 19.54
N ILE A 177 7.61 39.54 20.44
CA ILE A 177 7.23 38.15 20.32
C ILE A 177 5.69 38.07 20.32
N PHE A 178 5.16 37.53 19.22
CA PHE A 178 3.73 37.29 19.07
C PHE A 178 3.44 35.79 19.16
N PHE A 179 2.40 35.47 19.89
CA PHE A 179 1.83 34.11 19.85
C PHE A 179 0.82 34.03 18.73
N THR A 180 1.09 33.15 17.77
CA THR A 180 0.25 32.96 16.60
C THR A 180 -0.91 32.04 16.93
N GLN A 181 -2.14 32.53 16.78
CA GLN A 181 -3.35 31.77 17.00
C GLN A 181 -3.82 31.10 15.69
N ASN A 182 -3.70 29.77 15.62
CA ASN A 182 -4.11 28.97 14.45
C ASN A 182 -5.61 28.61 14.49
N ASN A 183 -6.46 29.48 15.04
CA ASN A 183 -7.91 29.35 15.16
C ASN A 183 -8.69 30.45 14.45
N GLY A 184 -7.99 31.35 13.75
CA GLY A 184 -8.58 32.52 13.08
C GLY A 184 -8.76 33.77 13.98
N SER A 185 -8.27 33.72 15.23
CA SER A 185 -8.18 34.90 16.09
C SER A 185 -6.90 35.67 15.82
N GLU A 186 -6.82 36.91 16.32
CA GLU A 186 -5.65 37.76 16.20
C GLU A 186 -4.47 37.22 17.00
N ASP A 187 -3.27 37.43 16.46
CA ASP A 187 -2.02 37.07 17.15
C ASP A 187 -1.88 37.95 18.42
N VAL A 188 -1.41 37.35 19.51
CA VAL A 188 -1.28 38.00 20.81
C VAL A 188 0.17 38.36 21.07
N LEU A 189 0.44 39.66 21.42
CA LEU A 189 1.76 40.09 21.85
C LEU A 189 2.04 39.53 23.24
N ILE A 190 3.10 38.69 23.35
CA ILE A 190 3.51 38.06 24.62
C ILE A 190 4.77 38.71 25.22
N TYR A 191 5.57 39.43 24.41
CA TYR A 191 6.76 40.11 24.87
C TYR A 191 7.09 41.35 24.01
N GLY A 192 7.56 42.42 24.65
CA GLY A 192 7.94 43.68 24.00
C GLY A 192 6.83 44.73 24.03
N SER A 193 7.11 45.95 23.52
CA SER A 193 6.16 47.05 23.43
C SER A 193 5.57 47.12 22.03
N ASP A 194 4.28 47.31 21.96
CA ASP A 194 3.53 47.41 20.68
C ASP A 194 3.58 48.85 20.13
N ASP A 195 4.79 49.36 19.87
CA ASP A 195 4.99 50.71 19.35
C ASP A 195 4.61 50.85 17.86
N ASN A 196 4.33 49.77 17.13
CA ASN A 196 4.25 49.73 15.66
C ASN A 196 2.99 49.07 15.07
N ALA A 197 1.86 49.04 15.78
CA ALA A 197 0.54 48.63 15.22
C ALA A 197 0.57 47.35 14.39
N GLN A 198 1.33 46.31 14.82
CA GLN A 198 1.19 44.96 14.28
C GLN A 198 0.09 44.12 14.97
N GLN A 199 -0.71 44.81 15.81
CA GLN A 199 -1.98 44.28 16.33
C GLN A 199 -2.94 44.01 15.17
N GLY A 200 -3.69 42.93 15.28
CA GLY A 200 -4.70 42.57 14.28
C GLY A 200 -4.21 41.64 13.16
N VAL A 201 -3.01 41.10 13.25
CA VAL A 201 -2.57 40.06 12.31
C VAL A 201 -3.27 38.77 12.66
N ILE A 202 -3.94 38.19 11.65
CA ILE A 202 -4.60 36.88 11.77
C ILE A 202 -3.89 35.88 10.90
N THR A 203 -3.48 34.79 11.51
CA THR A 203 -2.88 33.66 10.76
C THR A 203 -3.97 32.72 10.28
N LEU A 204 -4.18 32.67 8.96
CA LEU A 204 -5.16 31.81 8.33
C LEU A 204 -4.54 30.51 7.83
N PRO A 205 -5.29 29.39 7.86
CA PRO A 205 -4.84 28.14 7.29
C PRO A 205 -4.69 28.27 5.77
N ARG A 206 -3.61 27.70 5.24
CA ARG A 206 -3.32 27.79 3.80
C ARG A 206 -4.14 26.75 3.04
N GLN A 207 -4.84 27.16 1.98
CA GLN A 207 -5.60 26.27 1.08
C GLN A 207 -4.69 25.61 0.02
N ILE A 208 -3.56 25.06 0.42
CA ILE A 208 -2.59 24.49 -0.54
C ILE A 208 -3.06 23.15 -1.10
N LEU A 209 -3.83 22.38 -0.36
CA LEU A 209 -4.26 21.05 -0.78
C LEU A 209 -5.34 21.07 -1.87
N LEU A 210 -6.16 22.13 -1.92
CA LEU A 210 -7.24 22.25 -2.89
C LEU A 210 -6.77 22.32 -4.36
N PRO A 211 -5.78 23.14 -4.73
CA PRO A 211 -5.25 23.18 -6.10
C PRO A 211 -4.74 21.81 -6.58
N TYR A 212 -4.02 21.09 -5.73
CA TYR A 212 -3.54 19.73 -6.07
C TYR A 212 -4.70 18.75 -6.28
N PHE A 213 -5.73 18.82 -5.43
CA PHE A 213 -6.91 17.98 -5.58
C PHE A 213 -7.65 18.25 -6.89
N ILE A 214 -7.82 19.52 -7.25
CA ILE A 214 -8.46 19.94 -8.52
C ILE A 214 -7.64 19.46 -9.70
N LEU A 215 -6.29 19.62 -9.68
CA LEU A 215 -5.41 19.18 -10.75
C LEU A 215 -5.50 17.67 -10.96
N VAL A 216 -5.49 16.90 -9.89
CA VAL A 216 -5.61 15.44 -9.92
C VAL A 216 -6.99 15.00 -10.42
N PHE A 217 -8.06 15.69 -10.01
CA PHE A 217 -9.41 15.44 -10.49
C PHE A 217 -9.51 15.72 -12.00
N LEU A 218 -8.93 16.83 -12.47
CA LEU A 218 -8.90 17.16 -13.89
C LEU A 218 -8.13 16.10 -14.70
N ALA A 219 -7.00 15.64 -14.17
CA ALA A 219 -6.23 14.56 -14.79
C ALA A 219 -7.04 13.25 -14.89
N LEU A 220 -7.85 12.93 -13.87
CA LEU A 220 -8.75 11.79 -13.89
C LEU A 220 -9.79 11.91 -15.02
N VAL A 221 -10.42 13.09 -15.16
CA VAL A 221 -11.41 13.36 -16.22
C VAL A 221 -10.76 13.22 -17.60
N ILE A 222 -9.58 13.82 -17.80
CA ILE A 222 -8.85 13.73 -19.07
C ILE A 222 -8.53 12.26 -19.41
N LEU A 223 -8.02 11.48 -18.46
CA LEU A 223 -7.70 10.08 -18.67
C LEU A 223 -8.96 9.23 -18.96
N ALA A 224 -10.09 9.55 -18.32
CA ALA A 224 -11.37 8.89 -18.60
C ALA A 224 -11.87 9.18 -20.00
N VAL A 225 -11.76 10.44 -20.47
CA VAL A 225 -12.11 10.85 -21.84
C VAL A 225 -11.19 10.17 -22.86
N LEU A 226 -9.87 10.17 -22.62
CA LEU A 226 -8.91 9.47 -23.48
C LEU A 226 -9.21 7.97 -23.58
N ARG A 227 -9.55 7.34 -22.46
CA ARG A 227 -9.96 5.93 -22.45
C ARG A 227 -11.20 5.68 -23.31
N PHE A 228 -12.18 6.59 -23.29
CA PHE A 228 -13.37 6.49 -24.10
C PHE A 228 -13.07 6.69 -25.61
N LEU A 229 -12.27 7.70 -25.95
CA LEU A 229 -11.89 8.01 -27.33
C LEU A 229 -11.03 6.89 -27.95
N LEU A 230 -10.08 6.34 -27.18
CA LEU A 230 -9.13 5.34 -27.65
C LEU A 230 -9.60 3.89 -27.45
N LYS A 231 -10.91 3.66 -27.28
CA LYS A 231 -11.49 2.34 -27.01
C LYS A 231 -11.06 1.23 -28.00
N ASN A 232 -10.69 1.59 -29.22
CA ASN A 232 -10.28 0.63 -30.25
C ASN A 232 -8.79 0.24 -30.16
N MET A 233 -7.97 0.95 -29.37
CA MET A 233 -6.52 0.73 -29.25
C MET A 233 -6.16 -0.06 -27.99
N GLN A 234 -6.33 -1.39 -28.00
CA GLN A 234 -6.18 -2.27 -26.82
C GLN A 234 -4.84 -2.10 -26.08
N LYS A 235 -3.74 -1.90 -26.79
CA LYS A 235 -2.41 -1.71 -26.16
C LYS A 235 -2.36 -0.43 -25.31
N ILE A 236 -2.96 0.66 -25.80
CA ILE A 236 -2.98 1.96 -25.11
C ILE A 236 -3.93 1.95 -23.93
N ILE A 237 -5.09 1.29 -24.07
CA ILE A 237 -6.07 1.16 -22.98
C ILE A 237 -5.47 0.54 -21.72
N VAL A 238 -4.62 -0.48 -21.86
CA VAL A 238 -3.97 -1.13 -20.69
C VAL A 238 -3.12 -0.12 -19.91
N TRP A 239 -2.43 0.78 -20.60
CA TRP A 239 -1.62 1.82 -19.95
C TRP A 239 -2.49 2.91 -19.33
N ILE A 240 -3.56 3.35 -20.03
CA ILE A 240 -4.53 4.32 -19.49
C ILE A 240 -5.22 3.76 -18.24
N ASP A 241 -5.62 2.49 -18.26
CA ASP A 241 -6.25 1.81 -17.11
C ASP A 241 -5.34 1.74 -15.88
N ARG A 242 -4.01 1.69 -16.08
CA ARG A 242 -3.05 1.79 -14.99
C ARG A 242 -2.87 3.23 -14.53
N ALA A 243 -2.81 4.17 -15.48
CA ALA A 243 -2.64 5.59 -15.18
C ALA A 243 -3.84 6.17 -14.41
N ILE A 244 -5.07 5.75 -14.71
CA ILE A 244 -6.30 6.17 -14.00
C ILE A 244 -6.26 5.81 -12.51
N LEU A 245 -5.58 4.72 -12.14
CA LEU A 245 -5.49 4.32 -10.73
C LEU A 245 -4.72 5.34 -9.88
N PHE A 246 -3.79 6.10 -10.47
CA PHE A 246 -2.99 7.08 -9.74
C PHE A 246 -3.84 8.25 -9.18
N PRO A 247 -4.62 9.00 -9.99
CA PRO A 247 -5.50 10.04 -9.46
C PRO A 247 -6.56 9.49 -8.48
N ILE A 248 -7.09 8.30 -8.73
CA ILE A 248 -8.04 7.67 -7.80
C ILE A 248 -7.38 7.41 -6.45
N SER A 249 -6.14 6.88 -6.44
CA SER A 249 -5.41 6.60 -5.20
C SER A 249 -5.08 7.88 -4.41
N TYR A 250 -4.75 8.98 -5.09
CA TYR A 250 -4.50 10.27 -4.45
C TYR A 250 -5.78 10.83 -3.80
N MET A 251 -6.90 10.80 -4.52
CA MET A 251 -8.20 11.26 -3.98
C MET A 251 -8.62 10.42 -2.76
N ALA A 252 -8.46 9.10 -2.84
CA ALA A 252 -8.73 8.20 -1.71
C ALA A 252 -7.80 8.50 -0.52
N ALA A 253 -6.51 8.73 -0.75
CA ALA A 253 -5.56 9.10 0.29
C ALA A 253 -5.92 10.41 0.98
N GLN A 254 -6.28 11.45 0.21
CA GLN A 254 -6.76 12.72 0.74
C GLN A 254 -7.98 12.53 1.64
N LEU A 255 -8.97 11.76 1.18
CA LEU A 255 -10.19 11.49 1.93
C LEU A 255 -9.93 10.69 3.22
N CYS A 256 -9.00 9.74 3.20
CA CYS A 256 -8.67 8.93 4.37
C CYS A 256 -7.84 9.69 5.42
N THR A 257 -7.02 10.68 5.00
CA THR A 257 -6.12 11.40 5.91
C THR A 257 -6.71 12.69 6.46
N LYS A 258 -7.37 13.47 5.60
CA LYS A 258 -7.90 14.83 5.91
C LYS A 258 -9.40 14.97 5.71
N GLY A 259 -10.04 13.97 5.11
CA GLY A 259 -11.45 14.10 4.72
C GLY A 259 -11.65 15.15 3.64
N ILE A 260 -12.73 15.92 3.78
CA ILE A 260 -13.11 17.01 2.85
C ILE A 260 -12.40 18.34 3.19
N ASN A 261 -11.49 18.32 4.17
CA ASN A 261 -10.77 19.53 4.56
C ASN A 261 -9.50 19.72 3.71
N PHE A 262 -9.43 20.83 2.97
CA PHE A 262 -8.30 21.18 2.10
C PHE A 262 -7.41 22.26 2.70
N THR A 263 -7.71 22.73 3.91
CA THR A 263 -6.91 23.74 4.61
C THR A 263 -5.91 23.07 5.54
N THR A 264 -4.76 23.71 5.72
CA THR A 264 -3.73 23.21 6.62
C THR A 264 -2.85 24.34 7.14
N TYR A 265 -2.42 24.20 8.40
CA TYR A 265 -1.32 24.99 8.99
C TYR A 265 0.04 24.30 8.80
N SER A 266 0.05 22.99 8.54
CA SER A 266 1.27 22.14 8.35
C SER A 266 1.33 21.55 6.94
N SER A 267 1.39 22.43 5.93
CA SER A 267 1.25 22.07 4.51
C SER A 267 2.23 20.99 4.03
N GLN A 268 3.51 21.10 4.43
CA GLN A 268 4.55 20.18 4.01
C GLN A 268 4.33 18.78 4.57
N ARG A 269 4.02 18.68 5.86
CA ARG A 269 3.72 17.42 6.53
C ARG A 269 2.51 16.71 5.88
N ASP A 270 1.41 17.44 5.75
CA ASP A 270 0.16 16.88 5.26
C ASP A 270 0.30 16.42 3.80
N PHE A 271 0.98 17.20 2.97
CA PHE A 271 1.27 16.80 1.58
C PHE A 271 2.12 15.52 1.53
N CYS A 272 3.17 15.40 2.34
CA CYS A 272 4.01 14.20 2.38
C CYS A 272 3.21 12.96 2.82
N ILE A 273 2.37 13.08 3.83
CA ILE A 273 1.54 11.95 4.31
C ILE A 273 0.56 11.51 3.22
N ILE A 274 -0.17 12.47 2.61
CA ILE A 274 -1.11 12.18 1.53
C ILE A 274 -0.39 11.49 0.36
N ALA A 275 0.79 11.99 -0.04
CA ALA A 275 1.58 11.41 -1.12
C ALA A 275 2.03 9.98 -0.82
N MET A 276 2.52 9.71 0.40
CA MET A 276 2.92 8.36 0.81
C MET A 276 1.75 7.38 0.82
N VAL A 277 0.61 7.78 1.40
CA VAL A 277 -0.60 6.96 1.41
C VAL A 277 -1.12 6.72 0.00
N ALA A 278 -1.07 7.74 -0.89
CA ALA A 278 -1.47 7.60 -2.29
C ALA A 278 -0.62 6.59 -3.05
N ILE A 279 0.70 6.57 -2.83
CA ILE A 279 1.60 5.57 -3.42
C ILE A 279 1.23 4.16 -2.95
N LEU A 280 0.98 3.97 -1.66
CA LEU A 280 0.58 2.68 -1.10
C LEU A 280 -0.77 2.22 -1.66
N PHE A 281 -1.76 3.10 -1.76
CA PHE A 281 -3.05 2.79 -2.37
C PHE A 281 -2.91 2.45 -3.86
N TYR A 282 -2.06 3.16 -4.59
CA TYR A 282 -1.77 2.86 -5.99
C TYR A 282 -1.19 1.46 -6.16
N LEU A 283 -0.20 1.09 -5.35
CA LEU A 283 0.39 -0.25 -5.36
C LEU A 283 -0.63 -1.33 -4.98
N ALA A 284 -1.47 -1.08 -3.98
CA ALA A 284 -2.54 -1.97 -3.58
C ALA A 284 -3.57 -2.17 -4.72
N MET A 285 -3.98 -1.11 -5.40
CA MET A 285 -4.91 -1.19 -6.53
C MET A 285 -4.32 -1.95 -7.72
N LEU A 286 -3.03 -1.73 -8.05
CA LEU A 286 -2.34 -2.46 -9.12
C LEU A 286 -2.27 -3.96 -8.83
N THR A 287 -1.83 -4.33 -7.63
CA THR A 287 -1.70 -5.73 -7.23
C THR A 287 -3.06 -6.40 -7.06
N GLY A 288 -4.03 -5.71 -6.47
CA GLY A 288 -5.42 -6.18 -6.33
C GLY A 288 -6.08 -6.45 -7.68
N LYS A 289 -5.92 -5.55 -8.67
CA LYS A 289 -6.41 -5.75 -10.04
C LYS A 289 -5.79 -6.99 -10.67
N SER A 290 -4.48 -7.20 -10.52
CA SER A 290 -3.77 -8.37 -11.03
C SER A 290 -4.28 -9.67 -10.41
N LEU A 291 -4.47 -9.71 -9.08
CA LEU A 291 -5.01 -10.87 -8.36
C LEU A 291 -6.45 -11.18 -8.79
N PHE A 292 -7.29 -10.16 -8.94
CA PHE A 292 -8.69 -10.33 -9.38
C PHE A 292 -8.77 -10.90 -10.80
N GLN A 293 -7.94 -10.40 -11.72
CA GLN A 293 -7.88 -10.90 -13.09
C GLN A 293 -7.39 -12.36 -13.13
N ALA A 294 -6.39 -12.72 -12.33
CA ALA A 294 -5.89 -14.07 -12.22
C ALA A 294 -6.95 -15.05 -11.66
N LYS A 295 -7.73 -14.62 -10.66
CA LYS A 295 -8.86 -15.41 -10.12
C LYS A 295 -9.94 -15.64 -11.18
N LYS A 296 -10.32 -14.61 -11.94
CA LYS A 296 -11.34 -14.71 -12.99
C LYS A 296 -10.91 -15.66 -14.12
N ALA A 297 -9.62 -15.64 -14.51
CA ALA A 297 -9.07 -16.55 -15.51
C ALA A 297 -9.08 -18.01 -15.01
N GLY A 298 -8.77 -18.28 -13.73
CA GLY A 298 -8.85 -19.61 -13.12
C GLY A 298 -10.27 -20.21 -13.13
N VAL A 299 -11.25 -19.41 -12.73
CA VAL A 299 -12.67 -19.84 -12.70
C VAL A 299 -13.22 -20.13 -14.11
N SER A 300 -12.80 -19.39 -15.13
CA SER A 300 -13.21 -19.67 -16.51
C SER A 300 -12.66 -20.99 -17.03
N THR A 301 -11.46 -21.39 -16.61
CA THR A 301 -10.83 -22.67 -17.02
C THR A 301 -11.50 -23.86 -16.34
N GLU A 302 -12.00 -23.73 -15.12
CA GLU A 302 -12.76 -24.81 -14.44
C GLU A 302 -14.13 -25.03 -15.08
N ARG A 303 -14.85 -23.98 -15.47
CA ARG A 303 -16.15 -24.10 -16.15
C ARG A 303 -16.06 -24.78 -17.51
N PHE A 304 -14.96 -24.63 -18.24
CA PHE A 304 -14.76 -25.33 -19.52
C PHE A 304 -14.43 -26.82 -19.34
N LYS A 305 -14.00 -27.25 -18.16
CA LYS A 305 -13.74 -28.66 -17.85
C LYS A 305 -14.98 -29.43 -17.36
N GLU A 306 -16.03 -28.72 -16.93
CA GLU A 306 -17.27 -29.30 -16.41
C GLU A 306 -18.40 -29.39 -17.47
N GLN A 307 -18.16 -28.97 -18.71
CA GLN A 307 -19.10 -29.19 -19.81
C GLN A 307 -18.80 -30.55 -20.44
N PRO A 308 -19.80 -31.51 -20.40
CA PRO A 308 -19.66 -32.86 -20.93
C PRO A 308 -19.52 -32.90 -22.46
#